data_a7bf87e778ea6e3aef0cd9e006fedb9d
#
_entry.id   a7bf87e778ea6e3aef0cd9e006fedb9d
#
_cell.length_a   1.000
_cell.length_b   1.000
_cell.length_c   1.000
_cell.angle_alpha   90.00
_cell.angle_beta   90.00
_cell.angle_gamma   90.00
#
_symmetry.space_group_name_H-M   'P 1'
#
loop_
_entity.id
_entity.type
_entity.pdbx_description
1 polymer ?
#
loop_
_entity_poly.entity_id
_entity_poly.type
_entity_poly.pdbx_seq_one_letter_code
_entity_poly.pdbx_strand_id
1 'polypeptide(L)'
;LERNDDIGGVWLENTYPGAGVDTPNHLYSFSFLQHDWPEFFALQDELWGYLNHVVETFDLRPKIELATTVERAEYRETEQDWEVTIRRADGSVEVQHATIVISGAGIFNPPVMPNIEGLDSFQGPSFHTARWRDDVELEGKRVAIIGNGASCMQIAPLIKDQVESLAIFQRSNHWAAPFEQFRRPVPEALRFLLRENPIYQAWYRVRLGWTFNDRNHSALQKDPNWEHSDRSLNATNDGHRGFFERYIRDELGDRQDLFDVVVPKYPPFGKRMLMDNGWYRMLRNENVSLVTNSITSVDANSVHTETGDVFEADVLIIATGFDVLRFINTYETVGRGGRSLREAWDDDNAKSYMGTTVPGFPNFFTLYGPNLQPGHGGSLINVIEMQMHYIIDLIEQMAAGELGSVDIRPDVHAEYNDRVDAAHENMVWTHPGMSTYYRNTRGRIVVNSPYRNVDFYDWTRQADLDQYLVEPRHIPVS
;
A
#
# COMPACT_ATOMS: atom_id res chain seq x y z
N LEU A 1 5.79 -14.26 -13.58
CA LEU A 1 7.20 -13.99 -13.30
C LEU A 1 7.31 -13.34 -11.94
N GLU A 2 8.20 -13.82 -11.06
CA GLU A 2 8.46 -13.29 -9.73
C GLU A 2 9.96 -13.13 -9.52
N ARG A 3 10.36 -11.95 -9.07
CA ARG A 3 11.78 -11.60 -8.83
C ARG A 3 12.38 -12.37 -7.66
N ASN A 4 11.61 -12.58 -6.62
CA ASN A 4 12.06 -13.28 -5.43
C ASN A 4 12.16 -14.79 -5.66
N ASP A 5 12.78 -15.49 -4.74
CA ASP A 5 12.93 -16.95 -4.73
C ASP A 5 11.68 -17.68 -4.23
N ASP A 6 10.68 -16.93 -3.73
CA ASP A 6 9.35 -17.43 -3.39
C ASP A 6 8.27 -16.37 -3.63
N ILE A 7 7.01 -16.79 -3.51
CA ILE A 7 5.82 -15.94 -3.66
C ILE A 7 5.53 -15.14 -2.39
N GLY A 8 4.78 -14.06 -2.53
CA GLY A 8 4.25 -13.32 -1.37
C GLY A 8 4.48 -11.81 -1.41
N GLY A 9 5.41 -11.31 -2.24
CA GLY A 9 5.69 -9.89 -2.37
C GLY A 9 5.99 -9.24 -1.02
N VAL A 10 5.22 -8.24 -0.59
CA VAL A 10 5.41 -7.56 0.70
C VAL A 10 5.32 -8.49 1.92
N TRP A 11 4.56 -9.58 1.83
CA TRP A 11 4.41 -10.57 2.90
C TRP A 11 5.54 -11.61 2.93
N LEU A 12 6.36 -11.68 1.89
CA LEU A 12 7.65 -12.36 1.89
C LEU A 12 8.77 -11.44 2.38
N GLU A 13 8.80 -10.20 1.91
CA GLU A 13 9.93 -9.28 2.11
C GLU A 13 9.92 -8.57 3.48
N ASN A 14 8.75 -8.35 4.10
CA ASN A 14 8.64 -7.58 5.34
C ASN A 14 8.50 -8.51 6.56
N THR A 15 9.62 -8.97 7.08
CA THR A 15 9.70 -9.93 8.19
C THR A 15 9.97 -9.27 9.55
N TYR A 16 9.94 -7.95 9.64
CA TYR A 16 10.21 -7.24 10.89
C TYR A 16 9.19 -7.59 11.99
N PRO A 17 9.57 -7.51 13.28
CA PRO A 17 8.70 -7.85 14.39
C PRO A 17 7.36 -7.12 14.36
N GLY A 18 6.26 -7.87 14.40
CA GLY A 18 4.91 -7.32 14.38
C GLY A 18 4.40 -6.94 13.01
N ALA A 19 5.13 -7.21 11.93
CA ALA A 19 4.62 -7.05 10.57
C ALA A 19 3.27 -7.77 10.42
N GLY A 20 2.26 -7.07 9.91
CA GLY A 20 0.92 -7.64 9.77
C GLY A 20 -0.09 -6.62 9.24
N VAL A 21 -1.30 -7.10 9.01
CA VAL A 21 -2.36 -6.28 8.42
C VAL A 21 -2.99 -5.30 9.41
N ASP A 22 -3.50 -4.21 8.86
CA ASP A 22 -4.40 -3.24 9.50
C ASP A 22 -5.85 -3.36 8.95
N THR A 23 -6.13 -4.44 8.24
CA THR A 23 -7.44 -4.79 7.67
C THR A 23 -7.83 -6.17 8.17
N PRO A 24 -9.10 -6.42 8.56
CA PRO A 24 -9.50 -7.75 9.03
C PRO A 24 -9.24 -8.85 7.98
N ASN A 25 -8.69 -9.97 8.41
CA ASN A 25 -8.28 -11.08 7.55
C ASN A 25 -9.38 -11.60 6.62
N HIS A 26 -10.61 -11.71 7.14
CA HIS A 26 -11.76 -12.18 6.36
C HIS A 26 -12.14 -11.24 5.22
N LEU A 27 -11.61 -10.01 5.20
CA LEU A 27 -11.69 -9.08 4.08
C LEU A 27 -10.38 -9.05 3.30
N TYR A 28 -9.23 -9.17 4.01
CA TYR A 28 -7.90 -9.21 3.40
C TYR A 28 -7.52 -10.62 2.95
N SER A 29 -8.40 -11.25 2.18
CA SER A 29 -8.24 -12.59 1.61
C SER A 29 -9.05 -12.69 0.33
N PHE A 30 -8.74 -13.68 -0.52
CA PHE A 30 -9.50 -13.93 -1.73
C PHE A 30 -10.92 -14.43 -1.42
N SER A 31 -11.89 -13.98 -2.22
CA SER A 31 -13.30 -14.36 -2.02
C SER A 31 -13.58 -15.82 -2.35
N PHE A 32 -12.78 -16.41 -3.22
CA PHE A 32 -12.93 -17.77 -3.75
C PHE A 32 -12.23 -18.85 -2.90
N LEU A 33 -11.39 -18.48 -1.91
CA LEU A 33 -10.73 -19.42 -1.01
C LEU A 33 -10.85 -18.97 0.44
N GLN A 34 -11.60 -19.74 1.20
CA GLN A 34 -11.76 -19.51 2.64
C GLN A 34 -10.54 -19.99 3.40
N HIS A 35 -10.24 -19.30 4.50
CA HIS A 35 -9.21 -19.69 5.45
C HIS A 35 -9.74 -19.60 6.87
N ASP A 36 -9.36 -20.53 7.73
CA ASP A 36 -9.76 -20.58 9.13
C ASP A 36 -8.82 -19.72 9.99
N TRP A 37 -8.97 -18.40 9.87
CA TRP A 37 -8.12 -17.42 10.54
C TRP A 37 -8.18 -17.55 12.06
N PRO A 38 -7.02 -17.76 12.73
CA PRO A 38 -6.96 -17.85 14.20
C PRO A 38 -7.16 -16.50 14.87
N GLU A 39 -6.77 -15.40 14.22
CA GLU A 39 -6.89 -14.03 14.70
C GLU A 39 -7.71 -13.17 13.74
N PHE A 40 -8.24 -12.03 14.23
CA PHE A 40 -8.96 -11.09 13.37
C PHE A 40 -8.05 -10.34 12.41
N PHE A 41 -6.78 -10.10 12.82
CA PHE A 41 -5.76 -9.39 12.06
C PHE A 41 -4.46 -10.20 12.13
N ALA A 42 -4.09 -10.80 11.04
CA ALA A 42 -2.94 -11.70 10.97
C ALA A 42 -1.59 -10.98 10.98
N LEU A 43 -0.59 -11.67 11.45
CA LEU A 43 0.80 -11.35 11.25
C LEU A 43 1.29 -11.85 9.89
N GLN A 44 2.50 -11.47 9.55
CA GLN A 44 3.13 -11.71 8.27
C GLN A 44 3.19 -13.20 7.89
N ASP A 45 3.62 -14.04 8.82
CA ASP A 45 3.77 -15.48 8.65
C ASP A 45 2.46 -16.19 8.29
N GLU A 46 1.37 -15.84 8.97
CA GLU A 46 0.03 -16.37 8.69
C GLU A 46 -0.48 -15.91 7.31
N LEU A 47 -0.20 -14.66 6.93
CA LEU A 47 -0.58 -14.13 5.62
C LEU A 47 0.23 -14.78 4.49
N TRP A 48 1.52 -14.94 4.68
CA TRP A 48 2.37 -15.64 3.74
C TRP A 48 1.97 -17.12 3.62
N GLY A 49 1.66 -17.76 4.76
CA GLY A 49 1.10 -19.11 4.80
C GLY A 49 -0.20 -19.23 4.01
N TYR A 50 -1.11 -18.25 4.15
CA TYR A 50 -2.35 -18.19 3.36
C TYR A 50 -2.08 -18.07 1.86
N LEU A 51 -1.16 -17.22 1.42
CA LEU A 51 -0.81 -17.08 0.01
C LEU A 51 -0.23 -18.38 -0.56
N ASN A 52 0.63 -19.07 0.20
CA ASN A 52 1.11 -20.41 -0.17
C ASN A 52 -0.04 -21.42 -0.27
N HIS A 53 -0.98 -21.40 0.66
CA HIS A 53 -2.18 -22.24 0.60
C HIS A 53 -3.01 -22.00 -0.66
N VAL A 54 -3.15 -20.74 -1.12
CA VAL A 54 -3.78 -20.42 -2.41
C VAL A 54 -3.03 -21.08 -3.56
N VAL A 55 -1.70 -20.91 -3.61
CA VAL A 55 -0.87 -21.47 -4.69
C VAL A 55 -0.94 -22.99 -4.73
N GLU A 56 -0.93 -23.65 -3.58
CA GLU A 56 -1.04 -25.12 -3.48
C GLU A 56 -2.44 -25.61 -3.87
N THR A 57 -3.49 -24.96 -3.37
CA THR A 57 -4.88 -25.37 -3.62
C THR A 57 -5.22 -25.39 -5.12
N PHE A 58 -4.68 -24.43 -5.87
CA PHE A 58 -4.95 -24.30 -7.30
C PHE A 58 -3.81 -24.81 -8.20
N ASP A 59 -2.82 -25.52 -7.62
CA ASP A 59 -1.65 -26.06 -8.34
C ASP A 59 -0.99 -25.01 -9.24
N LEU A 60 -0.71 -23.83 -8.66
CA LEU A 60 -0.15 -22.71 -9.42
C LEU A 60 1.38 -22.74 -9.48
N ARG A 61 2.06 -23.47 -8.59
CA ARG A 61 3.52 -23.48 -8.49
C ARG A 61 4.21 -23.75 -9.84
N PRO A 62 3.77 -24.70 -10.68
CA PRO A 62 4.39 -24.94 -12.00
C PRO A 62 4.22 -23.80 -13.00
N LYS A 63 3.32 -22.84 -12.72
CA LYS A 63 3.05 -21.68 -13.59
C LYS A 63 3.78 -20.42 -13.14
N ILE A 64 4.50 -20.48 -12.03
CA ILE A 64 5.22 -19.36 -11.46
C ILE A 64 6.71 -19.54 -11.73
N GLU A 65 7.32 -18.60 -12.44
CA GLU A 65 8.76 -18.54 -12.65
C GLU A 65 9.36 -17.64 -11.59
N LEU A 66 9.99 -18.26 -10.58
CA LEU A 66 10.66 -17.58 -9.46
C LEU A 66 12.06 -17.12 -9.86
N ALA A 67 12.67 -16.25 -9.02
CA ALA A 67 14.00 -15.68 -9.24
C ALA A 67 14.18 -15.12 -10.66
N THR A 68 13.09 -14.54 -11.20
CA THR A 68 12.99 -14.04 -12.57
C THR A 68 12.58 -12.59 -12.55
N THR A 69 13.52 -11.70 -12.83
CA THR A 69 13.31 -10.25 -12.85
C THR A 69 12.89 -9.79 -14.24
N VAL A 70 11.75 -9.13 -14.35
CA VAL A 70 11.39 -8.38 -15.57
C VAL A 70 12.22 -7.11 -15.60
N GLU A 71 12.92 -6.84 -16.71
CA GLU A 71 13.69 -5.61 -16.90
C GLU A 71 12.99 -4.62 -17.83
N ARG A 72 12.32 -5.15 -18.86
CA ARG A 72 11.62 -4.35 -19.86
C ARG A 72 10.44 -5.11 -20.43
N ALA A 73 9.36 -4.41 -20.71
CA ALA A 73 8.23 -4.87 -21.52
C ALA A 73 7.98 -3.86 -22.63
N GLU A 74 8.05 -4.27 -23.90
CA GLU A 74 7.87 -3.40 -25.06
C GLU A 74 6.79 -3.94 -25.99
N TYR A 75 5.84 -3.08 -26.37
CA TYR A 75 4.77 -3.43 -27.28
C TYR A 75 5.26 -3.43 -28.74
N ARG A 76 5.03 -4.54 -29.47
CA ARG A 76 5.35 -4.68 -30.88
C ARG A 76 4.07 -4.51 -31.70
N GLU A 77 4.00 -3.40 -32.43
CA GLU A 77 2.75 -3.02 -33.14
C GLU A 77 2.37 -3.98 -34.25
N THR A 78 3.34 -4.49 -34.99
CA THR A 78 3.11 -5.43 -36.10
C THR A 78 2.61 -6.78 -35.64
N GLU A 79 3.17 -7.30 -34.55
CA GLU A 79 2.87 -8.60 -33.96
C GLU A 79 1.66 -8.51 -33.01
N GLN A 80 1.29 -7.33 -32.57
CA GLN A 80 0.22 -7.05 -31.57
C GLN A 80 0.49 -7.81 -30.26
N ASP A 81 1.74 -7.88 -29.82
CA ASP A 81 2.17 -8.56 -28.61
C ASP A 81 3.23 -7.74 -27.83
N TRP A 82 3.59 -8.22 -26.68
CA TRP A 82 4.60 -7.67 -25.82
C TRP A 82 5.87 -8.51 -25.88
N GLU A 83 7.00 -7.88 -26.13
CA GLU A 83 8.32 -8.45 -25.93
C GLU A 83 8.76 -8.13 -24.49
N VAL A 84 8.98 -9.18 -23.68
CA VAL A 84 9.31 -9.07 -22.27
C VAL A 84 10.72 -9.57 -22.04
N THR A 85 11.65 -8.66 -21.74
CA THR A 85 13.04 -8.97 -21.38
C THR A 85 13.10 -9.35 -19.91
N ILE A 86 13.62 -10.51 -19.63
CA ILE A 86 13.75 -11.07 -18.28
C ILE A 86 15.20 -11.41 -17.96
N ARG A 87 15.56 -11.30 -16.67
CA ARG A 87 16.84 -11.76 -16.14
C ARG A 87 16.61 -12.91 -15.16
N ARG A 88 17.29 -14.02 -15.38
CA ARG A 88 17.29 -15.21 -14.53
C ARG A 88 18.26 -15.05 -13.35
N ALA A 89 18.13 -15.92 -12.34
CA ALA A 89 19.02 -15.95 -11.17
C ALA A 89 20.51 -16.15 -11.52
N ASP A 90 20.81 -16.86 -12.61
CA ASP A 90 22.18 -17.08 -13.09
C ASP A 90 22.77 -15.90 -13.88
N GLY A 91 21.98 -14.80 -14.01
CA GLY A 91 22.35 -13.59 -14.74
C GLY A 91 22.06 -13.65 -16.25
N SER A 92 21.59 -14.77 -16.78
CA SER A 92 21.18 -14.86 -18.18
C SER A 92 19.99 -13.94 -18.48
N VAL A 93 19.99 -13.37 -19.68
CA VAL A 93 18.91 -12.51 -20.17
C VAL A 93 18.17 -13.25 -21.29
N GLU A 94 16.88 -13.30 -21.18
CA GLU A 94 15.99 -13.97 -22.16
C GLU A 94 14.87 -13.02 -22.57
N VAL A 95 14.25 -13.32 -23.70
CA VAL A 95 13.08 -12.61 -24.21
C VAL A 95 11.89 -13.59 -24.27
N GLN A 96 10.78 -13.18 -23.69
CA GLN A 96 9.50 -13.87 -23.81
C GLN A 96 8.50 -13.00 -24.57
N HIS A 97 7.51 -13.61 -25.19
CA HIS A 97 6.44 -12.92 -25.91
C HIS A 97 5.08 -13.23 -25.29
N ALA A 98 4.26 -12.20 -25.13
CA ALA A 98 2.93 -12.32 -24.55
C ALA A 98 1.93 -11.40 -25.26
N THR A 99 0.75 -11.90 -25.62
CA THR A 99 -0.33 -11.10 -26.16
C THR A 99 -0.86 -10.10 -25.14
N ILE A 100 -0.82 -10.46 -23.86
CA ILE A 100 -1.36 -9.68 -22.73
C ILE A 100 -0.32 -9.65 -21.61
N VAL A 101 -0.11 -8.47 -21.03
CA VAL A 101 0.71 -8.29 -19.84
C VAL A 101 -0.14 -7.73 -18.71
N ILE A 102 -0.15 -8.41 -17.56
CA ILE A 102 -0.81 -7.93 -16.34
C ILE A 102 0.29 -7.65 -15.31
N SER A 103 0.49 -6.38 -14.98
CA SER A 103 1.50 -5.96 -14.02
C SER A 103 0.96 -6.03 -12.59
N GLY A 104 1.48 -6.96 -11.81
CA GLY A 104 1.24 -7.10 -10.38
C GLY A 104 2.40 -6.59 -9.52
N ALA A 105 3.22 -5.66 -10.02
CA ALA A 105 4.44 -5.20 -9.35
C ALA A 105 4.22 -4.55 -7.97
N GLY A 106 2.99 -4.11 -7.66
CA GLY A 106 2.65 -3.44 -6.40
C GLY A 106 3.18 -2.01 -6.34
N ILE A 107 2.86 -1.32 -5.23
CA ILE A 107 3.27 0.09 -5.00
C ILE A 107 4.24 0.25 -3.82
N PHE A 108 4.39 -0.75 -2.97
CA PHE A 108 5.31 -0.72 -1.82
C PHE A 108 6.65 -1.36 -2.18
N ASN A 109 7.30 -0.84 -3.23
CA ASN A 109 8.60 -1.27 -3.74
C ASN A 109 9.11 -0.24 -4.76
N PRO A 110 10.35 0.21 -4.69
CA PRO A 110 11.42 -0.09 -3.73
C PRO A 110 11.33 0.73 -2.42
N PRO A 111 12.12 0.36 -1.38
CA PRO A 111 12.24 1.17 -0.17
C PRO A 111 12.95 2.49 -0.44
N VAL A 112 12.57 3.54 0.28
CA VAL A 112 13.18 4.87 0.18
C VAL A 112 14.19 5.07 1.31
N MET A 113 15.45 5.23 0.96
CA MET A 113 16.49 5.62 1.92
C MET A 113 16.47 7.15 2.10
N PRO A 114 16.56 7.66 3.33
CA PRO A 114 16.55 9.09 3.57
C PRO A 114 17.90 9.72 3.15
N ASN A 115 17.82 10.93 2.60
CA ASN A 115 19.03 11.70 2.32
C ASN A 115 19.43 12.47 3.58
N ILE A 116 20.25 11.84 4.42
CA ILE A 116 20.77 12.41 5.67
C ILE A 116 22.31 12.42 5.57
N GLU A 117 22.91 13.56 5.87
CA GLU A 117 24.37 13.71 5.87
C GLU A 117 25.03 12.69 6.80
N GLY A 118 26.03 11.97 6.31
CA GLY A 118 26.80 11.01 7.08
C GLY A 118 26.10 9.68 7.39
N LEU A 119 24.90 9.40 6.82
CA LEU A 119 24.19 8.14 7.06
C LEU A 119 25.05 6.91 6.75
N ASP A 120 25.83 6.97 5.69
CA ASP A 120 26.74 5.87 5.28
C ASP A 120 27.97 5.75 6.19
N SER A 121 28.23 6.71 7.08
CA SER A 121 29.35 6.67 8.02
C SER A 121 29.02 5.90 9.32
N PHE A 122 27.75 5.54 9.52
CA PHE A 122 27.33 4.77 10.68
C PHE A 122 27.97 3.39 10.69
N GLN A 123 28.65 3.03 11.81
CA GLN A 123 29.44 1.81 11.91
C GLN A 123 28.67 0.62 12.44
N GLY A 124 27.56 0.85 13.14
CA GLY A 124 26.65 -0.21 13.57
C GLY A 124 25.81 -0.77 12.43
N PRO A 125 25.03 -1.83 12.66
CA PRO A 125 24.01 -2.28 11.72
C PRO A 125 23.02 -1.17 11.39
N SER A 126 22.88 -0.89 10.08
CA SER A 126 21.90 0.07 9.54
C SER A 126 21.12 -0.59 8.41
N PHE A 127 19.79 -0.64 8.53
CA PHE A 127 18.94 -1.32 7.54
C PHE A 127 17.53 -0.75 7.47
N HIS A 128 16.93 -0.85 6.29
CA HIS A 128 15.53 -0.48 6.08
C HIS A 128 14.60 -1.59 6.59
N THR A 129 13.43 -1.25 7.13
CA THR A 129 12.44 -2.22 7.64
C THR A 129 12.02 -3.27 6.60
N ALA A 130 11.98 -2.92 5.30
CA ALA A 130 11.72 -3.86 4.21
C ALA A 130 12.91 -4.80 3.89
N ARG A 131 14.01 -4.67 4.60
CA ARG A 131 15.22 -5.50 4.49
C ARG A 131 15.68 -5.84 5.91
N TRP A 132 14.74 -6.37 6.67
CA TRP A 132 14.98 -6.69 8.08
C TRP A 132 16.16 -7.66 8.25
N ARG A 133 16.92 -7.46 9.30
CA ARG A 133 18.13 -8.21 9.64
C ARG A 133 17.89 -9.04 10.89
N ASP A 134 17.45 -10.31 10.72
CA ASP A 134 17.21 -11.25 11.82
C ASP A 134 18.50 -11.67 12.55
N ASP A 135 19.65 -11.45 11.90
CA ASP A 135 20.98 -11.70 12.47
C ASP A 135 21.47 -10.57 13.40
N VAL A 136 20.71 -9.47 13.53
CA VAL A 136 21.05 -8.34 14.42
C VAL A 136 20.30 -8.48 15.73
N GLU A 137 21.05 -8.75 16.80
CA GLU A 137 20.50 -8.76 18.16
C GLU A 137 20.24 -7.34 18.66
N LEU A 138 19.01 -7.10 19.18
CA LEU A 138 18.59 -5.81 19.74
C LEU A 138 18.67 -5.76 21.28
N GLU A 139 18.81 -6.90 21.95
CA GLU A 139 18.86 -7.02 23.40
C GLU A 139 19.97 -6.15 23.99
N GLY A 140 19.60 -5.23 24.91
CA GLY A 140 20.53 -4.32 25.59
C GLY A 140 21.20 -3.29 24.66
N LYS A 141 20.71 -3.07 23.43
CA LYS A 141 21.24 -2.10 22.47
C LYS A 141 20.52 -0.77 22.55
N ARG A 142 21.24 0.31 22.24
CA ARG A 142 20.65 1.60 21.96
C ARG A 142 20.18 1.61 20.51
N VAL A 143 18.88 1.72 20.30
CA VAL A 143 18.27 1.61 18.98
C VAL A 143 17.69 2.95 18.56
N ALA A 144 18.03 3.42 17.36
CA ALA A 144 17.41 4.58 16.75
C ALA A 144 16.54 4.14 15.56
N ILE A 145 15.29 4.65 15.49
CA ILE A 145 14.38 4.40 14.37
C ILE A 145 14.11 5.72 13.66
N ILE A 146 14.44 5.82 12.37
CA ILE A 146 14.16 6.98 11.54
C ILE A 146 12.82 6.78 10.84
N GLY A 147 11.81 7.56 11.25
CA GLY A 147 10.43 7.46 10.78
C GLY A 147 9.50 6.79 11.79
N ASN A 148 8.24 7.23 11.81
CA ASN A 148 7.21 6.79 12.75
C ASN A 148 5.92 6.33 12.04
N GLY A 149 6.03 5.82 10.80
CA GLY A 149 4.91 5.26 10.05
C GLY A 149 4.51 3.86 10.53
N ALA A 150 3.72 3.15 9.71
CA ALA A 150 3.15 1.85 10.05
C ALA A 150 4.20 0.84 10.56
N SER A 151 5.34 0.72 9.86
CA SER A 151 6.39 -0.24 10.27
C SER A 151 6.98 0.09 11.64
N CYS A 152 7.30 1.38 11.89
CA CYS A 152 7.80 1.78 13.20
C CYS A 152 6.77 1.53 14.31
N MET A 153 5.49 1.87 14.07
CA MET A 153 4.43 1.64 15.05
C MET A 153 4.19 0.14 15.32
N GLN A 154 4.51 -0.73 14.39
CA GLN A 154 4.44 -2.18 14.60
C GLN A 154 5.65 -2.71 15.36
N ILE A 155 6.86 -2.23 15.06
CA ILE A 155 8.12 -2.69 15.65
C ILE A 155 8.30 -2.18 17.08
N ALA A 156 8.19 -0.86 17.27
CA ALA A 156 8.64 -0.18 18.49
C ALA A 156 7.98 -0.69 19.78
N PRO A 157 6.65 -0.96 19.84
CA PRO A 157 6.03 -1.52 21.04
C PRO A 157 6.50 -2.93 21.38
N LEU A 158 7.05 -3.68 20.44
CA LEU A 158 7.51 -5.05 20.66
C LEU A 158 8.96 -5.12 21.12
N ILE A 159 9.79 -4.17 20.73
CA ILE A 159 11.22 -4.16 21.07
C ILE A 159 11.57 -3.32 22.30
N LYS A 160 10.69 -2.42 22.75
CA LYS A 160 10.94 -1.45 23.83
C LYS A 160 11.48 -2.05 25.13
N ASP A 161 11.06 -3.27 25.48
CA ASP A 161 11.46 -3.94 26.72
C ASP A 161 12.77 -4.73 26.56
N GLN A 162 13.26 -4.89 25.34
CA GLN A 162 14.49 -5.63 25.01
C GLN A 162 15.70 -4.67 24.91
N VAL A 163 15.46 -3.43 24.48
CA VAL A 163 16.51 -2.46 24.18
C VAL A 163 16.91 -1.64 25.41
N GLU A 164 18.17 -1.21 25.49
CA GLU A 164 18.62 -0.27 26.51
C GLU A 164 17.92 1.06 26.38
N SER A 165 17.88 1.61 25.16
CA SER A 165 17.15 2.82 24.82
C SER A 165 16.59 2.78 23.41
N LEU A 166 15.47 3.46 23.19
CA LEU A 166 14.78 3.56 21.91
C LEU A 166 14.52 5.02 21.56
N ALA A 167 15.26 5.55 20.59
CA ALA A 167 15.03 6.89 20.04
C ALA A 167 14.24 6.81 18.73
N ILE A 168 13.05 7.41 18.66
CA ILE A 168 12.18 7.40 17.48
C ILE A 168 12.11 8.80 16.89
N PHE A 169 12.60 8.96 15.66
CA PHE A 169 12.63 10.26 14.98
C PHE A 169 11.36 10.46 14.15
N GLN A 170 10.52 11.37 14.63
CA GLN A 170 9.23 11.70 14.05
C GLN A 170 9.28 12.98 13.25
N ARG A 171 9.15 12.90 11.92
CA ARG A 171 8.96 14.09 11.08
C ARG A 171 7.53 14.63 11.12
N SER A 172 6.55 13.76 11.18
CA SER A 172 5.13 14.10 11.25
C SER A 172 4.36 12.97 11.91
N ASN A 173 3.43 13.35 12.78
CA ASN A 173 2.60 12.41 13.51
C ASN A 173 1.54 11.70 12.63
N HIS A 174 0.99 10.62 13.17
CA HIS A 174 -0.05 9.82 12.53
C HIS A 174 -1.22 9.59 13.49
N TRP A 175 -2.44 9.51 12.93
CA TRP A 175 -3.56 9.00 13.67
C TRP A 175 -3.44 7.48 13.79
N ALA A 176 -3.49 6.95 15.01
CA ALA A 176 -3.64 5.53 15.28
C ALA A 176 -4.95 5.31 16.05
N ALA A 177 -5.79 4.45 15.51
CA ALA A 177 -7.13 4.19 16.04
C ALA A 177 -7.12 2.97 16.96
N PRO A 178 -7.88 3.00 18.06
CA PRO A 178 -8.17 1.79 18.80
C PRO A 178 -9.11 0.90 17.98
N PHE A 179 -8.85 -0.39 18.01
CA PHE A 179 -9.75 -1.38 17.49
C PHE A 179 -9.77 -2.58 18.43
N GLU A 180 -10.91 -2.87 19.04
CA GLU A 180 -11.00 -3.85 20.10
C GLU A 180 -10.53 -5.26 19.70
N GLN A 181 -10.75 -5.62 18.44
CA GLN A 181 -10.38 -6.93 17.90
C GLN A 181 -8.95 -6.98 17.35
N PHE A 182 -8.22 -5.86 17.35
CA PHE A 182 -6.86 -5.83 16.83
C PHE A 182 -5.95 -6.74 17.68
N ARG A 183 -5.26 -7.67 17.01
CA ARG A 183 -4.39 -8.68 17.65
C ARG A 183 -5.12 -9.57 18.67
N ARG A 184 -6.41 -9.83 18.46
CA ARG A 184 -7.18 -10.78 19.29
C ARG A 184 -7.55 -12.03 18.51
N PRO A 185 -7.61 -13.19 19.19
CA PRO A 185 -8.03 -14.43 18.57
C PRO A 185 -9.51 -14.37 18.16
N VAL A 186 -9.83 -15.00 17.05
CA VAL A 186 -11.22 -15.21 16.65
C VAL A 186 -11.84 -16.29 17.55
N PRO A 187 -12.95 -16.02 18.25
CA PRO A 187 -13.59 -17.02 19.09
C PRO A 187 -13.97 -18.29 18.30
N GLU A 188 -13.79 -19.47 18.91
CA GLU A 188 -14.04 -20.76 18.24
C GLU A 188 -15.46 -20.88 17.68
N ALA A 189 -16.47 -20.38 18.39
CA ALA A 189 -17.85 -20.35 17.90
C ALA A 189 -18.01 -19.53 16.60
N LEU A 190 -17.25 -18.42 16.46
CA LEU A 190 -17.27 -17.61 15.26
C LEU A 190 -16.49 -18.30 14.12
N ARG A 191 -15.34 -18.89 14.42
CA ARG A 191 -14.56 -19.71 13.45
C ARG A 191 -15.42 -20.83 12.89
N PHE A 192 -16.12 -21.57 13.77
CA PHE A 192 -17.06 -22.61 13.36
C PHE A 192 -18.13 -22.08 12.40
N LEU A 193 -18.79 -20.97 12.71
CA LEU A 193 -19.82 -20.38 11.85
C LEU A 193 -19.25 -19.95 10.48
N LEU A 194 -18.08 -19.34 10.49
CA LEU A 194 -17.43 -18.87 9.26
C LEU A 194 -16.98 -20.04 8.36
N ARG A 195 -16.55 -21.15 8.95
CA ARG A 195 -16.13 -22.36 8.21
C ARG A 195 -17.32 -23.17 7.69
N GLU A 196 -18.34 -23.39 8.52
CA GLU A 196 -19.42 -24.31 8.22
C GLU A 196 -20.61 -23.65 7.49
N ASN A 197 -20.68 -22.31 7.48
CA ASN A 197 -21.80 -21.60 6.85
C ASN A 197 -21.31 -20.57 5.81
N PRO A 198 -21.24 -20.94 4.52
CA PRO A 198 -20.77 -20.04 3.44
C PRO A 198 -21.60 -18.76 3.31
N ILE A 199 -22.91 -18.79 3.58
CA ILE A 199 -23.78 -17.61 3.52
C ILE A 199 -23.40 -16.63 4.64
N TYR A 200 -23.16 -17.12 5.84
CA TYR A 200 -22.72 -16.30 6.96
C TYR A 200 -21.34 -15.67 6.67
N GLN A 201 -20.42 -16.43 6.12
CA GLN A 201 -19.09 -15.94 5.75
C GLN A 201 -19.16 -14.87 4.66
N ALA A 202 -19.95 -15.08 3.60
CA ALA A 202 -20.12 -14.09 2.53
C ALA A 202 -20.72 -12.77 3.10
N TRP A 203 -21.75 -12.88 3.94
CA TRP A 203 -22.33 -11.74 4.63
C TRP A 203 -21.31 -11.03 5.54
N TYR A 204 -20.51 -11.80 6.26
CA TYR A 204 -19.46 -11.25 7.15
C TYR A 204 -18.43 -10.44 6.37
N ARG A 205 -17.97 -10.93 5.20
CA ARG A 205 -17.07 -10.19 4.29
C ARG A 205 -17.72 -8.88 3.81
N VAL A 206 -18.94 -8.92 3.32
CA VAL A 206 -19.67 -7.72 2.86
C VAL A 206 -19.80 -6.70 3.99
N ARG A 207 -20.14 -7.15 5.20
CA ARG A 207 -20.23 -6.29 6.38
C ARG A 207 -18.87 -5.65 6.72
N LEU A 208 -17.77 -6.39 6.63
CA LEU A 208 -16.43 -5.85 6.86
C LEU A 208 -16.06 -4.82 5.78
N GLY A 209 -16.30 -5.13 4.50
CA GLY A 209 -16.08 -4.20 3.40
C GLY A 209 -16.84 -2.89 3.60
N TRP A 210 -18.12 -2.98 3.93
CA TRP A 210 -18.93 -1.81 4.26
C TRP A 210 -18.37 -1.02 5.45
N THR A 211 -18.03 -1.70 6.55
CA THR A 211 -17.59 -1.06 7.79
C THR A 211 -16.26 -0.33 7.63
N PHE A 212 -15.31 -0.96 6.92
CA PHE A 212 -13.95 -0.42 6.78
C PHE A 212 -13.79 0.53 5.61
N ASN A 213 -14.72 0.57 4.65
CA ASN A 213 -14.64 1.46 3.51
C ASN A 213 -15.88 2.35 3.39
N ASP A 214 -16.97 1.84 2.81
CA ASP A 214 -18.09 2.66 2.32
C ASP A 214 -18.79 3.46 3.42
N ARG A 215 -18.94 2.90 4.61
CA ARG A 215 -19.54 3.57 5.76
C ARG A 215 -18.79 4.84 6.17
N ASN A 216 -17.47 4.84 6.05
CA ASN A 216 -16.62 5.95 6.47
C ASN A 216 -16.44 7.00 5.37
N HIS A 217 -16.88 6.74 4.15
CA HIS A 217 -16.64 7.62 3.00
C HIS A 217 -17.16 9.04 3.21
N SER A 218 -18.33 9.20 3.84
CA SER A 218 -18.88 10.53 4.14
C SER A 218 -18.03 11.35 5.11
N ALA A 219 -17.30 10.69 6.01
CA ALA A 219 -16.39 11.36 6.93
C ALA A 219 -15.15 11.96 6.24
N LEU A 220 -14.87 11.53 5.00
CA LEU A 220 -13.72 12.00 4.24
C LEU A 220 -14.02 13.23 3.37
N GLN A 221 -15.29 13.61 3.25
CA GLN A 221 -15.75 14.67 2.36
C GLN A 221 -15.82 16.00 3.09
N LYS A 222 -15.37 17.07 2.42
CA LYS A 222 -15.47 18.44 2.94
C LYS A 222 -16.91 18.91 2.94
N ASP A 223 -17.35 19.47 4.08
CA ASP A 223 -18.54 20.30 4.13
C ASP A 223 -18.11 21.78 3.98
N PRO A 224 -18.50 22.46 2.90
CA PRO A 224 -18.09 23.86 2.67
C PRO A 224 -18.59 24.82 3.75
N ASN A 225 -19.59 24.44 4.54
CA ASN A 225 -20.14 25.24 5.64
C ASN A 225 -19.59 24.84 7.02
N TRP A 226 -18.59 23.94 7.06
CA TRP A 226 -18.04 23.47 8.33
C TRP A 226 -17.18 24.53 9.02
N GLU A 227 -17.55 24.90 10.24
CA GLU A 227 -16.91 25.99 10.99
C GLU A 227 -15.48 25.67 11.46
N HIS A 228 -15.15 24.38 11.63
CA HIS A 228 -13.85 23.90 12.17
C HIS A 228 -12.98 23.25 11.06
N SER A 229 -12.97 23.88 9.89
CA SER A 229 -12.28 23.35 8.70
C SER A 229 -10.75 23.30 8.82
N ASP A 230 -10.18 23.93 9.86
CA ASP A 230 -8.76 23.89 10.19
C ASP A 230 -8.31 22.53 10.78
N ARG A 231 -9.22 21.78 11.42
CA ARG A 231 -8.92 20.54 12.16
C ARG A 231 -9.71 19.32 11.71
N SER A 232 -10.83 19.52 11.03
CA SER A 232 -11.76 18.47 10.60
C SER A 232 -12.50 18.91 9.33
N LEU A 233 -13.30 18.02 8.71
CA LEU A 233 -13.95 18.28 7.43
C LEU A 233 -15.45 18.48 7.53
N ASN A 234 -16.07 17.85 8.53
CA ASN A 234 -17.49 17.82 8.79
C ASN A 234 -17.74 17.27 10.20
N ALA A 235 -18.99 17.27 10.64
CA ALA A 235 -19.37 16.80 11.98
C ALA A 235 -18.96 15.36 12.28
N THR A 236 -19.03 14.45 11.29
CA THR A 236 -18.63 13.04 11.46
C THR A 236 -17.12 12.92 11.63
N ASN A 237 -16.36 13.62 10.83
CA ASN A 237 -14.88 13.65 10.92
C ASN A 237 -14.43 14.25 12.25
N ASP A 238 -15.06 15.33 12.70
CA ASP A 238 -14.78 15.96 13.99
C ASP A 238 -15.15 15.03 15.18
N GLY A 239 -16.22 14.27 15.04
CA GLY A 239 -16.59 13.23 16.00
C GLY A 239 -15.51 12.15 16.13
N HIS A 240 -14.94 11.69 15.02
CA HIS A 240 -13.80 10.77 15.02
C HIS A 240 -12.57 11.42 15.68
N ARG A 241 -12.27 12.68 15.36
CA ARG A 241 -11.18 13.42 16.01
C ARG A 241 -11.32 13.41 17.52
N GLY A 242 -12.49 13.83 18.02
CA GLY A 242 -12.74 13.86 19.46
C GLY A 242 -12.68 12.49 20.13
N PHE A 243 -13.06 11.42 19.42
CA PHE A 243 -12.91 10.04 19.90
C PHE A 243 -11.42 9.64 20.01
N PHE A 244 -10.62 9.90 18.96
CA PHE A 244 -9.19 9.56 18.97
C PHE A 244 -8.40 10.39 19.98
N GLU A 245 -8.70 11.68 20.14
CA GLU A 245 -8.05 12.52 21.14
C GLU A 245 -8.30 12.03 22.57
N ARG A 246 -9.53 11.61 22.89
CA ARG A 246 -9.82 11.01 24.21
C ARG A 246 -9.03 9.72 24.43
N TYR A 247 -9.04 8.83 23.43
CA TYR A 247 -8.27 7.59 23.47
C TYR A 247 -6.77 7.85 23.71
N ILE A 248 -6.19 8.79 22.95
CA ILE A 248 -4.75 9.13 23.08
C ILE A 248 -4.46 9.64 24.49
N ARG A 249 -5.31 10.49 25.08
CA ARG A 249 -5.14 10.98 26.46
C ARG A 249 -5.14 9.82 27.46
N ASP A 250 -6.07 8.90 27.30
CA ASP A 250 -6.19 7.74 28.19
C ASP A 250 -4.93 6.85 28.10
N GLU A 251 -4.42 6.60 26.88
CA GLU A 251 -3.22 5.79 26.68
C GLU A 251 -1.92 6.46 27.12
N LEU A 252 -1.81 7.78 26.99
CA LEU A 252 -0.65 8.54 27.48
C LEU A 252 -0.57 8.59 29.01
N GLY A 253 -1.69 8.45 29.74
CA GLY A 253 -1.72 8.45 31.19
C GLY A 253 -1.15 9.72 31.80
N ASP A 254 -0.05 9.62 32.51
CA ASP A 254 0.66 10.73 33.14
C ASP A 254 1.52 11.57 32.16
N ARG A 255 1.82 11.03 30.97
CA ARG A 255 2.63 11.72 29.94
C ARG A 255 1.78 12.65 29.06
N GLN A 256 0.95 13.50 29.68
CA GLN A 256 0.14 14.48 28.94
C GLN A 256 0.97 15.57 28.24
N ASP A 257 2.24 15.73 28.61
CA ASP A 257 3.23 16.56 27.93
C ASP A 257 3.40 16.16 26.45
N LEU A 258 3.18 14.88 26.12
CA LEU A 258 3.29 14.36 24.74
C LEU A 258 2.02 14.58 23.91
N PHE A 259 0.90 14.99 24.48
CA PHE A 259 -0.38 15.04 23.77
C PHE A 259 -0.30 15.88 22.50
N ASP A 260 0.19 17.11 22.58
CA ASP A 260 0.30 18.02 21.43
C ASP A 260 1.39 17.58 20.43
N VAL A 261 2.29 16.70 20.86
CA VAL A 261 3.36 16.13 20.02
C VAL A 261 2.85 14.97 19.18
N VAL A 262 1.97 14.13 19.75
CA VAL A 262 1.49 12.91 19.07
C VAL A 262 0.18 13.10 18.32
N VAL A 263 -0.68 14.05 18.74
CA VAL A 263 -1.95 14.33 18.07
C VAL A 263 -1.73 15.08 16.76
N PRO A 264 -2.17 14.55 15.62
CA PRO A 264 -2.05 15.24 14.34
C PRO A 264 -2.89 16.53 14.30
N LYS A 265 -2.33 17.58 13.71
CA LYS A 265 -3.05 18.84 13.46
C LYS A 265 -3.99 18.74 12.25
N TYR A 266 -3.76 17.80 11.36
CA TYR A 266 -4.61 17.55 10.20
C TYR A 266 -5.80 16.65 10.54
N PRO A 267 -6.88 16.67 9.72
CA PRO A 267 -8.08 15.87 9.93
C PRO A 267 -7.82 14.36 10.01
N PRO A 268 -8.58 13.59 10.81
CA PRO A 268 -8.59 12.13 10.74
C PRO A 268 -8.74 11.61 9.31
N PHE A 269 -8.09 10.47 9.01
CA PHE A 269 -8.04 9.85 7.68
C PHE A 269 -7.26 10.62 6.61
N GLY A 270 -6.66 11.75 6.92
CA GLY A 270 -5.83 12.50 5.98
C GLY A 270 -4.59 11.72 5.52
N LYS A 271 -4.04 10.86 6.38
CA LYS A 271 -3.09 9.80 6.05
C LYS A 271 -3.72 8.45 6.34
N ARG A 272 -3.11 7.35 5.89
CA ARG A 272 -3.56 5.99 6.26
C ARG A 272 -3.77 5.93 7.77
N MET A 273 -5.00 5.58 8.18
CA MET A 273 -5.29 5.34 9.59
C MET A 273 -4.54 4.08 10.03
N LEU A 274 -3.72 4.21 11.06
CA LEU A 274 -3.01 3.09 11.65
C LEU A 274 -3.85 2.48 12.78
N MET A 275 -3.58 1.22 13.12
CA MET A 275 -4.18 0.57 14.28
C MET A 275 -3.21 0.67 15.45
N ASP A 276 -3.68 1.14 16.60
CA ASP A 276 -2.84 1.21 17.80
C ASP A 276 -2.61 -0.19 18.39
N ASN A 277 -1.35 -0.56 18.47
CA ASN A 277 -0.88 -1.80 19.11
C ASN A 277 -0.14 -1.56 20.43
N GLY A 278 -0.45 -0.46 21.09
CA GLY A 278 0.23 0.01 22.30
C GLY A 278 1.28 1.09 22.04
N TRP A 279 1.25 1.72 20.87
CA TRP A 279 2.15 2.82 20.50
C TRP A 279 2.13 3.97 21.51
N TYR A 280 0.95 4.51 21.82
CA TYR A 280 0.85 5.62 22.75
C TYR A 280 1.25 5.25 24.17
N ARG A 281 0.87 4.04 24.62
CA ARG A 281 1.25 3.52 25.94
C ARG A 281 2.75 3.31 26.06
N MET A 282 3.41 2.86 24.98
CA MET A 282 4.86 2.66 24.94
C MET A 282 5.62 3.96 25.23
N LEU A 283 5.12 5.12 24.80
CA LEU A 283 5.76 6.41 25.01
C LEU A 283 5.86 6.82 26.50
N ARG A 284 5.24 6.06 27.41
CA ARG A 284 5.36 6.23 28.87
C ARG A 284 6.65 5.62 29.42
N ASN A 285 7.30 4.74 28.67
CA ASN A 285 8.51 4.07 29.12
C ASN A 285 9.69 5.06 29.18
N GLU A 286 10.45 5.03 30.25
CA GLU A 286 11.58 5.95 30.48
C GLU A 286 12.70 5.78 29.45
N ASN A 287 12.89 4.56 28.90
CA ASN A 287 13.89 4.28 27.89
C ASN A 287 13.42 4.62 26.44
N VAL A 288 12.21 5.16 26.27
CA VAL A 288 11.67 5.53 24.95
C VAL A 288 11.64 7.04 24.78
N SER A 289 12.26 7.54 23.73
CA SER A 289 12.29 8.96 23.36
C SER A 289 11.65 9.19 22.00
N LEU A 290 10.62 10.05 21.95
CA LEU A 290 10.05 10.53 20.70
C LEU A 290 10.68 11.87 20.32
N VAL A 291 11.49 11.87 19.26
CA VAL A 291 12.30 13.03 18.81
C VAL A 291 11.60 13.68 17.62
N THR A 292 11.23 14.96 17.76
CA THR A 292 10.51 15.72 16.73
C THR A 292 11.38 16.74 15.99
N ASN A 293 12.59 16.97 16.50
CA ASN A 293 13.56 17.85 15.86
C ASN A 293 14.16 17.17 14.62
N SER A 294 14.42 17.97 13.58
CA SER A 294 14.97 17.46 12.33
C SER A 294 16.35 16.86 12.56
N ILE A 295 16.61 15.71 11.95
CA ILE A 295 17.94 15.12 11.90
C ILE A 295 18.80 15.98 10.96
N THR A 296 19.99 16.38 11.42
CA THR A 296 20.96 17.11 10.62
C THR A 296 22.03 16.21 10.04
N SER A 297 22.50 15.24 10.84
CA SER A 297 23.53 14.30 10.40
C SER A 297 23.52 13.01 11.22
N VAL A 298 24.22 12.02 10.70
CA VAL A 298 24.58 10.77 11.38
C VAL A 298 26.09 10.64 11.37
N ASP A 299 26.68 10.21 12.45
CA ASP A 299 28.09 9.88 12.52
C ASP A 299 28.31 8.36 12.77
N ALA A 300 29.50 7.96 13.19
CA ALA A 300 29.86 6.57 13.39
C ALA A 300 28.95 5.81 14.38
N ASN A 301 28.37 6.48 15.37
CA ASN A 301 27.61 5.88 16.45
C ASN A 301 26.49 6.78 17.04
N SER A 302 26.10 7.84 16.33
CA SER A 302 25.04 8.73 16.83
C SER A 302 24.26 9.44 15.73
N VAL A 303 23.07 9.91 16.11
CA VAL A 303 22.17 10.74 15.29
C VAL A 303 22.10 12.13 15.92
N HIS A 304 22.35 13.17 15.11
CA HIS A 304 22.38 14.57 15.54
C HIS A 304 21.14 15.31 15.04
N THR A 305 20.62 16.22 15.87
CA THR A 305 19.47 17.05 15.53
C THR A 305 19.81 18.53 15.39
N GLU A 306 18.91 19.29 14.78
CA GLU A 306 19.03 20.75 14.58
C GLU A 306 19.11 21.55 15.90
N THR A 307 18.66 20.98 17.01
CA THR A 307 18.76 21.57 18.34
C THR A 307 20.10 21.30 19.04
N GLY A 308 20.96 20.48 18.41
CA GLY A 308 22.25 20.07 18.96
C GLY A 308 22.17 18.85 19.89
N ASP A 309 20.99 18.23 20.01
CA ASP A 309 20.86 16.98 20.75
C ASP A 309 21.55 15.85 19.98
N VAL A 310 22.18 14.95 20.74
CA VAL A 310 22.91 13.78 20.23
C VAL A 310 22.30 12.50 20.80
N PHE A 311 21.90 11.59 19.94
CA PHE A 311 21.34 10.31 20.32
C PHE A 311 22.32 9.20 19.91
N GLU A 312 22.99 8.63 20.90
CA GLU A 312 23.86 7.49 20.67
C GLU A 312 23.04 6.26 20.25
N ALA A 313 23.54 5.52 19.25
CA ALA A 313 22.88 4.34 18.72
C ALA A 313 23.89 3.24 18.38
N ASP A 314 23.55 2.01 18.71
CA ASP A 314 24.28 0.82 18.32
C ASP A 314 23.65 0.19 17.06
N VAL A 315 22.35 0.44 16.84
CA VAL A 315 21.58 -0.03 15.68
C VAL A 315 20.71 1.08 15.14
N LEU A 316 20.69 1.22 13.81
CA LEU A 316 19.90 2.23 13.10
C LEU A 316 18.87 1.52 12.20
N ILE A 317 17.58 1.69 12.51
CA ILE A 317 16.47 1.14 11.75
C ILE A 317 15.84 2.25 10.89
N ILE A 318 15.81 2.06 9.57
CA ILE A 318 15.24 2.99 8.62
C ILE A 318 13.79 2.60 8.32
N ALA A 319 12.83 3.42 8.77
CA ALA A 319 11.39 3.20 8.61
C ALA A 319 10.74 4.31 7.76
N THR A 320 11.43 4.72 6.68
CA THR A 320 11.06 5.87 5.83
C THR A 320 10.10 5.52 4.68
N GLY A 321 9.71 4.24 4.56
CA GLY A 321 8.67 3.78 3.63
C GLY A 321 9.17 3.54 2.22
N PHE A 322 8.27 3.69 1.23
CA PHE A 322 8.47 3.25 -0.16
C PHE A 322 8.20 4.39 -1.15
N ASP A 323 8.75 4.27 -2.36
CA ASP A 323 8.45 5.18 -3.47
C ASP A 323 7.11 4.78 -4.13
N VAL A 324 6.01 5.20 -3.51
CA VAL A 324 4.65 4.84 -3.94
C VAL A 324 4.09 5.74 -5.05
N LEU A 325 4.75 6.86 -5.35
CA LEU A 325 4.28 7.80 -6.37
C LEU A 325 4.68 7.39 -7.78
N ARG A 326 5.79 6.66 -7.91
CA ARG A 326 6.26 6.13 -9.19
C ARG A 326 5.77 4.70 -9.40
N PHE A 327 4.52 4.56 -9.79
CA PHE A 327 3.94 3.26 -10.13
C PHE A 327 4.79 2.53 -11.18
N ILE A 328 4.93 1.22 -11.04
CA ILE A 328 5.69 0.35 -11.97
C ILE A 328 7.10 0.93 -12.24
N ASN A 329 7.85 1.21 -11.16
CA ASN A 329 9.22 1.74 -11.26
C ASN A 329 10.29 0.63 -11.20
N THR A 330 9.90 -0.62 -11.18
CA THR A 330 10.82 -1.78 -11.07
C THR A 330 11.28 -2.32 -12.41
N TYR A 331 10.62 -1.95 -13.51
CA TYR A 331 10.99 -2.30 -14.87
C TYR A 331 10.48 -1.24 -15.86
N GLU A 332 11.14 -1.17 -17.03
CA GLU A 332 10.73 -0.27 -18.10
C GLU A 332 9.54 -0.84 -18.87
N THR A 333 8.51 -0.01 -19.10
CA THR A 333 7.36 -0.36 -19.93
C THR A 333 7.28 0.61 -21.10
N VAL A 334 7.28 0.09 -22.34
CA VAL A 334 7.30 0.88 -23.57
C VAL A 334 6.09 0.50 -24.42
N GLY A 335 5.25 1.47 -24.73
CA GLY A 335 4.03 1.30 -25.52
C GLY A 335 4.24 1.65 -27.00
N ARG A 336 3.13 1.96 -27.66
CA ARG A 336 3.10 2.37 -29.08
C ARG A 336 4.05 3.54 -29.34
N GLY A 337 4.69 3.50 -30.50
CA GLY A 337 5.62 4.54 -30.94
C GLY A 337 6.88 4.68 -30.09
N GLY A 338 7.23 3.69 -29.27
CA GLY A 338 8.40 3.70 -28.40
C GLY A 338 8.25 4.61 -27.18
N ARG A 339 7.05 5.06 -26.83
CA ARG A 339 6.80 5.92 -25.67
C ARG A 339 6.84 5.09 -24.38
N SER A 340 7.65 5.50 -23.43
CA SER A 340 7.68 4.86 -22.11
C SER A 340 6.47 5.23 -21.25
N LEU A 341 6.08 4.32 -20.35
CA LEU A 341 5.01 4.58 -19.39
C LEU A 341 5.36 5.72 -18.43
N ARG A 342 6.66 5.87 -18.11
CA ARG A 342 7.17 6.98 -17.31
C ARG A 342 6.95 8.34 -17.99
N GLU A 343 7.22 8.42 -19.30
CA GLU A 343 6.92 9.62 -20.11
C GLU A 343 5.41 9.87 -20.21
N ALA A 344 4.60 8.82 -20.40
CA ALA A 344 3.15 8.93 -20.45
C ALA A 344 2.56 9.49 -19.15
N TRP A 345 3.17 9.17 -18.01
CA TRP A 345 2.79 9.63 -16.68
C TRP A 345 3.53 10.88 -16.20
N ASP A 346 4.41 11.45 -17.04
CA ASP A 346 5.18 12.64 -16.69
C ASP A 346 5.83 12.49 -15.28
N ASP A 347 6.58 11.40 -15.12
CA ASP A 347 7.26 10.85 -13.94
C ASP A 347 6.27 10.40 -12.83
N ASP A 348 5.89 11.28 -11.91
CA ASP A 348 5.08 10.95 -10.72
C ASP A 348 3.59 11.32 -10.85
N ASN A 349 3.14 11.70 -12.08
CA ASN A 349 1.76 12.11 -12.33
C ASN A 349 0.93 11.00 -12.96
N ALA A 350 1.03 9.79 -12.42
CA ALA A 350 0.36 8.62 -12.94
C ALA A 350 -1.15 8.80 -13.09
N LYS A 351 -1.67 8.50 -14.28
CA LYS A 351 -3.08 8.48 -14.64
C LYS A 351 -3.41 7.18 -15.37
N SER A 352 -4.56 6.60 -15.06
CA SER A 352 -5.07 5.40 -15.73
C SER A 352 -6.58 5.41 -15.76
N TYR A 353 -7.18 4.65 -16.65
CA TYR A 353 -8.61 4.40 -16.62
C TYR A 353 -8.87 3.28 -15.62
N MET A 354 -9.66 3.55 -14.59
CA MET A 354 -10.00 2.65 -13.47
C MET A 354 -8.79 1.96 -12.80
N GLY A 355 -7.64 2.67 -12.73
CA GLY A 355 -6.42 2.09 -12.18
C GLY A 355 -5.86 0.92 -13.00
N THR A 356 -6.31 0.71 -14.23
CA THR A 356 -6.08 -0.53 -14.97
C THR A 356 -5.41 -0.31 -16.32
N THR A 357 -5.87 0.61 -17.15
CA THR A 357 -5.37 0.80 -18.52
C THR A 357 -4.89 2.22 -18.79
N VAL A 358 -3.94 2.36 -19.71
CA VAL A 358 -3.30 3.63 -20.08
C VAL A 358 -3.27 3.73 -21.61
N PRO A 359 -3.67 4.88 -22.24
CA PRO A 359 -3.66 5.04 -23.69
C PRO A 359 -2.26 4.89 -24.29
N GLY A 360 -2.17 4.14 -25.38
CA GLY A 360 -0.91 3.82 -26.05
C GLY A 360 -0.18 2.60 -25.50
N PHE A 361 -0.81 1.86 -24.56
CA PHE A 361 -0.29 0.63 -24.00
C PHE A 361 -1.30 -0.51 -24.20
N PRO A 362 -1.50 -0.99 -25.43
CA PRO A 362 -2.51 -2.00 -25.73
C PRO A 362 -2.26 -3.29 -24.96
N ASN A 363 -3.32 -3.96 -24.50
CA ASN A 363 -3.23 -5.25 -23.80
C ASN A 363 -2.34 -5.24 -22.53
N PHE A 364 -2.01 -4.06 -22.01
CA PHE A 364 -1.26 -3.88 -20.77
C PHE A 364 -2.19 -3.44 -19.65
N PHE A 365 -2.23 -4.22 -18.59
CA PHE A 365 -3.09 -3.98 -17.43
C PHE A 365 -2.28 -3.82 -16.17
N THR A 366 -2.62 -2.82 -15.36
CA THR A 366 -2.02 -2.63 -14.03
C THR A 366 -2.96 -3.12 -12.94
N LEU A 367 -2.46 -3.90 -11.99
CA LEU A 367 -3.19 -4.21 -10.77
C LEU A 367 -2.83 -3.22 -9.67
N TYR A 368 -3.84 -2.74 -8.95
CA TYR A 368 -3.68 -1.75 -7.90
C TYR A 368 -2.94 -0.50 -8.39
N GLY A 369 -3.30 -0.03 -9.58
CA GLY A 369 -2.69 1.12 -10.23
C GLY A 369 -3.16 2.47 -9.65
N PRO A 370 -2.88 3.59 -10.36
CA PRO A 370 -3.20 4.94 -9.91
C PRO A 370 -4.65 5.12 -9.48
N ASN A 371 -4.83 5.87 -8.38
CA ASN A 371 -6.12 6.23 -7.80
C ASN A 371 -7.03 5.06 -7.38
N LEU A 372 -6.43 3.95 -6.92
CA LEU A 372 -7.19 2.80 -6.41
C LEU A 372 -6.98 2.47 -4.93
N GLN A 373 -5.97 3.04 -4.27
CA GLN A 373 -5.77 2.75 -2.84
C GLN A 373 -6.97 3.22 -2.01
N PRO A 374 -7.60 2.34 -1.20
CA PRO A 374 -8.59 2.76 -0.21
C PRO A 374 -7.87 3.45 0.96
N GLY A 375 -7.61 4.76 0.82
CA GLY A 375 -6.70 5.52 1.70
C GLY A 375 -7.13 5.63 3.16
N HIS A 376 -8.37 5.33 3.50
CA HIS A 376 -8.93 5.40 4.85
C HIS A 376 -9.17 4.02 5.49
N GLY A 377 -9.15 2.95 4.72
CA GLY A 377 -9.41 1.57 5.14
C GLY A 377 -9.91 0.72 4.01
N GLY A 378 -9.97 -0.58 4.20
CA GLY A 378 -10.40 -1.53 3.19
C GLY A 378 -9.27 -2.45 2.70
N SER A 379 -9.60 -3.38 1.82
CA SER A 379 -8.69 -4.43 1.35
C SER A 379 -8.23 -4.18 -0.08
N LEU A 380 -6.93 -4.16 -0.28
CA LEU A 380 -6.36 -4.12 -1.62
C LEU A 380 -6.69 -5.40 -2.41
N ILE A 381 -6.78 -6.56 -1.74
CA ILE A 381 -7.16 -7.83 -2.39
C ILE A 381 -8.55 -7.72 -3.00
N ASN A 382 -9.50 -7.13 -2.27
CA ASN A 382 -10.85 -6.93 -2.78
C ASN A 382 -10.88 -5.99 -4.01
N VAL A 383 -10.06 -4.94 -4.02
CA VAL A 383 -9.91 -4.05 -5.18
C VAL A 383 -9.30 -4.78 -6.38
N ILE A 384 -8.27 -5.61 -6.13
CA ILE A 384 -7.63 -6.42 -7.18
C ILE A 384 -8.60 -7.45 -7.75
N GLU A 385 -9.44 -8.09 -6.93
CA GLU A 385 -10.49 -9.01 -7.43
C GLU A 385 -11.47 -8.30 -8.37
N MET A 386 -11.90 -7.08 -8.03
CA MET A 386 -12.76 -6.27 -8.90
C MET A 386 -12.07 -5.93 -10.23
N GLN A 387 -10.78 -5.52 -10.18
CA GLN A 387 -10.00 -5.28 -11.40
C GLN A 387 -9.83 -6.53 -12.24
N MET A 388 -9.50 -7.66 -11.62
CA MET A 388 -9.34 -8.94 -12.35
C MET A 388 -10.63 -9.38 -13.00
N HIS A 389 -11.78 -9.16 -12.35
CA HIS A 389 -13.09 -9.42 -12.96
C HIS A 389 -13.25 -8.61 -14.27
N TYR A 390 -12.96 -7.31 -14.22
CA TYR A 390 -13.02 -6.42 -15.38
C TYR A 390 -12.02 -6.83 -16.47
N ILE A 391 -10.78 -7.15 -16.10
CA ILE A 391 -9.72 -7.57 -17.05
C ILE A 391 -10.10 -8.88 -17.74
N ILE A 392 -10.61 -9.86 -16.99
CA ILE A 392 -11.01 -11.16 -17.53
C ILE A 392 -12.18 -10.98 -18.52
N ASP A 393 -13.20 -10.20 -18.15
CA ASP A 393 -14.32 -9.91 -19.04
C ASP A 393 -13.84 -9.26 -20.36
N LEU A 394 -12.90 -8.30 -20.28
CA LEU A 394 -12.32 -7.68 -21.47
C LEU A 394 -11.52 -8.69 -22.32
N ILE A 395 -10.74 -9.58 -21.70
CA ILE A 395 -10.00 -10.64 -22.39
C ILE A 395 -10.96 -11.63 -23.08
N GLU A 396 -12.05 -11.99 -22.42
CA GLU A 396 -13.08 -12.87 -23.01
C GLU A 396 -13.74 -12.22 -24.23
N GLN A 397 -14.04 -10.91 -24.15
CA GLN A 397 -14.56 -10.17 -25.29
C GLN A 397 -13.54 -10.05 -26.42
N MET A 398 -12.25 -9.84 -26.11
CA MET A 398 -11.17 -9.87 -27.12
C MET A 398 -11.12 -11.23 -27.85
N ALA A 399 -11.17 -12.32 -27.09
CA ALA A 399 -11.13 -13.67 -27.66
C ALA A 399 -12.36 -13.96 -28.55
N ALA A 400 -13.55 -13.57 -28.10
CA ALA A 400 -14.79 -13.76 -28.84
C ALA A 400 -14.85 -12.91 -30.12
N GLY A 401 -14.25 -11.72 -30.11
CA GLY A 401 -14.19 -10.79 -31.24
C GLY A 401 -12.99 -11.01 -32.16
N GLU A 402 -12.13 -12.02 -31.90
CA GLU A 402 -10.87 -12.25 -32.62
C GLU A 402 -9.98 -10.98 -32.68
N LEU A 403 -9.96 -10.21 -31.58
CA LEU A 403 -9.19 -8.99 -31.48
C LEU A 403 -7.72 -9.28 -31.16
N GLY A 404 -6.82 -8.56 -31.82
CA GLY A 404 -5.39 -8.58 -31.55
C GLY A 404 -4.99 -7.59 -30.47
N SER A 405 -5.64 -6.42 -30.44
CA SER A 405 -5.38 -5.43 -29.40
C SER A 405 -6.62 -4.66 -28.95
N VAL A 406 -6.60 -4.28 -27.69
CA VAL A 406 -7.49 -3.30 -27.06
C VAL A 406 -6.66 -2.22 -26.37
N ASP A 407 -6.94 -0.97 -26.67
CA ASP A 407 -6.26 0.20 -26.13
C ASP A 407 -7.30 1.22 -25.68
N ILE A 408 -7.26 1.67 -24.42
CA ILE A 408 -8.27 2.61 -23.94
C ILE A 408 -8.23 3.91 -24.74
N ARG A 409 -9.40 4.40 -25.14
CA ARG A 409 -9.50 5.65 -25.89
C ARG A 409 -8.98 6.82 -25.06
N PRO A 410 -8.14 7.71 -25.65
CA PRO A 410 -7.59 8.87 -24.96
C PRO A 410 -8.65 9.81 -24.38
N ASP A 411 -9.79 10.01 -25.08
CA ASP A 411 -10.88 10.85 -24.60
C ASP A 411 -11.60 10.27 -23.39
N VAL A 412 -11.87 8.95 -23.38
CA VAL A 412 -12.47 8.25 -22.24
C VAL A 412 -11.53 8.27 -21.01
N HIS A 413 -10.24 8.04 -21.24
CA HIS A 413 -9.23 8.14 -20.21
C HIS A 413 -9.14 9.54 -19.61
N ALA A 414 -9.16 10.59 -20.46
CA ALA A 414 -9.10 11.97 -20.01
C ALA A 414 -10.33 12.33 -19.17
N GLU A 415 -11.54 12.04 -19.68
CA GLU A 415 -12.79 12.31 -18.97
C GLU A 415 -12.85 11.60 -17.60
N TYR A 416 -12.41 10.34 -17.53
CA TYR A 416 -12.36 9.60 -16.26
C TYR A 416 -11.43 10.30 -15.26
N ASN A 417 -10.21 10.68 -15.69
CA ASN A 417 -9.24 11.31 -14.80
C ASN A 417 -9.67 12.72 -14.37
N ASP A 418 -10.34 13.48 -15.21
CA ASP A 418 -10.93 14.78 -14.85
C ASP A 418 -12.00 14.61 -13.75
N ARG A 419 -12.83 13.57 -13.86
CA ARG A 419 -13.80 13.22 -12.79
C ARG A 419 -13.11 12.80 -11.48
N VAL A 420 -12.03 12.01 -11.57
CA VAL A 420 -11.23 11.61 -10.40
C VAL A 420 -10.64 12.85 -9.72
N ASP A 421 -10.03 13.74 -10.49
CA ASP A 421 -9.39 14.95 -9.95
C ASP A 421 -10.43 15.88 -9.30
N ALA A 422 -11.58 16.09 -9.94
CA ALA A 422 -12.70 16.87 -9.39
C ALA A 422 -13.28 16.25 -8.09
N ALA A 423 -13.39 14.92 -8.03
CA ALA A 423 -13.84 14.24 -6.83
C ALA A 423 -12.83 14.41 -5.68
N HIS A 424 -11.52 14.40 -5.97
CA HIS A 424 -10.48 14.63 -4.97
C HIS A 424 -10.52 16.03 -4.37
N GLU A 425 -10.96 17.06 -5.08
CA GLU A 425 -11.08 18.41 -4.52
C GLU A 425 -11.94 18.43 -3.24
N ASN A 426 -12.92 17.55 -3.16
CA ASN A 426 -13.79 17.43 -2.00
C ASN A 426 -13.30 16.44 -0.92
N MET A 427 -12.16 15.79 -1.12
CA MET A 427 -11.68 14.76 -0.19
C MET A 427 -10.67 15.29 0.83
N VAL A 428 -10.54 14.60 1.95
CA VAL A 428 -9.62 14.90 3.06
C VAL A 428 -8.18 15.09 2.59
N TRP A 429 -7.75 14.37 1.56
CA TRP A 429 -6.35 14.34 1.11
C TRP A 429 -5.89 15.64 0.45
N THR A 430 -6.81 16.54 0.13
CA THR A 430 -6.53 17.89 -0.38
C THR A 430 -6.60 18.97 0.71
N HIS A 431 -6.68 18.59 2.00
CA HIS A 431 -6.61 19.53 3.10
C HIS A 431 -5.24 20.24 3.16
N PRO A 432 -5.21 21.60 3.26
CA PRO A 432 -3.96 22.36 3.12
C PRO A 432 -2.95 22.13 4.27
N GLY A 433 -3.42 21.81 5.46
CA GLY A 433 -2.58 21.57 6.66
C GLY A 433 -1.87 20.23 6.69
N MET A 434 -1.74 19.52 5.54
CA MET A 434 -1.29 18.14 5.50
C MET A 434 -0.26 17.90 4.41
N SER A 435 0.81 17.17 4.77
CA SER A 435 1.73 16.53 3.82
C SER A 435 1.50 15.03 3.83
N THR A 436 1.30 14.42 2.67
CA THR A 436 1.02 13.00 2.53
C THR A 436 1.70 12.43 1.29
N TYR A 437 2.10 11.16 1.33
CA TYR A 437 2.66 10.44 0.19
C TYR A 437 1.60 10.11 -0.90
N TYR A 438 0.35 10.47 -0.70
CA TYR A 438 -0.70 10.33 -1.73
C TYR A 438 -0.61 11.39 -2.82
N ARG A 439 0.09 12.50 -2.53
CA ARG A 439 0.17 13.68 -3.36
C ARG A 439 1.53 13.75 -4.05
N ASN A 440 1.50 13.88 -5.38
CA ASN A 440 2.71 14.03 -6.17
C ASN A 440 3.35 15.42 -6.01
N THR A 441 4.49 15.63 -6.67
CA THR A 441 5.25 16.90 -6.63
C THR A 441 4.46 18.09 -7.13
N ARG A 442 3.40 17.88 -7.93
CA ARG A 442 2.50 18.92 -8.47
C ARG A 442 1.25 19.15 -7.63
N GLY A 443 1.10 18.42 -6.53
CA GLY A 443 -0.04 18.54 -5.63
C GLY A 443 -1.26 17.69 -5.99
N ARG A 444 -1.21 16.89 -7.09
CA ARG A 444 -2.28 15.97 -7.47
C ARG A 444 -2.28 14.72 -6.57
N ILE A 445 -3.48 14.24 -6.20
CA ILE A 445 -3.62 12.95 -5.53
C ILE A 445 -3.57 11.83 -6.57
N VAL A 446 -2.53 11.01 -6.52
CA VAL A 446 -2.29 9.95 -7.52
C VAL A 446 -2.48 8.54 -6.96
N VAL A 447 -2.56 8.37 -5.64
CA VAL A 447 -2.57 7.04 -5.01
C VAL A 447 -3.98 6.59 -4.63
N ASN A 448 -4.71 7.44 -3.92
CA ASN A 448 -6.01 7.06 -3.33
C ASN A 448 -7.17 7.12 -4.33
N SER A 449 -8.18 6.27 -4.10
CA SER A 449 -9.48 6.35 -4.75
C SER A 449 -10.37 7.36 -4.03
N PRO A 450 -11.03 8.31 -4.74
CA PRO A 450 -12.03 9.19 -4.14
C PRO A 450 -13.43 8.54 -4.05
N TYR A 451 -13.59 7.32 -4.53
CA TYR A 451 -14.87 6.63 -4.67
C TYR A 451 -15.06 5.54 -3.61
N ARG A 452 -16.30 5.10 -3.42
CA ARG A 452 -16.64 3.96 -2.57
C ARG A 452 -16.30 2.65 -3.30
N ASN A 453 -16.05 1.60 -2.55
CA ASN A 453 -15.85 0.27 -3.12
C ASN A 453 -17.08 -0.23 -3.89
N VAL A 454 -18.30 0.09 -3.43
CA VAL A 454 -19.54 -0.30 -4.12
C VAL A 454 -19.66 0.37 -5.50
N ASP A 455 -19.22 1.62 -5.65
CA ASP A 455 -19.22 2.32 -6.94
C ASP A 455 -18.21 1.67 -7.90
N PHE A 456 -17.01 1.36 -7.39
CA PHE A 456 -15.97 0.69 -8.17
C PHE A 456 -16.38 -0.74 -8.57
N TYR A 457 -17.02 -1.49 -7.67
CA TYR A 457 -17.56 -2.80 -7.96
C TYR A 457 -18.57 -2.75 -9.11
N ASP A 458 -19.48 -1.78 -9.10
CA ASP A 458 -20.48 -1.62 -10.17
C ASP A 458 -19.83 -1.34 -11.53
N TRP A 459 -18.81 -0.49 -11.58
CA TRP A 459 -18.10 -0.15 -12.83
C TRP A 459 -17.24 -1.27 -13.38
N THR A 460 -16.76 -2.17 -12.52
CA THR A 460 -15.89 -3.29 -12.92
C THR A 460 -16.63 -4.59 -13.24
N ARG A 461 -17.98 -4.58 -13.22
CA ARG A 461 -18.78 -5.78 -13.51
C ARG A 461 -18.72 -6.22 -14.96
N GLN A 462 -18.54 -5.28 -15.87
CA GLN A 462 -18.49 -5.56 -17.30
C GLN A 462 -17.64 -4.50 -18.00
N ALA A 463 -16.77 -4.93 -18.89
CA ALA A 463 -16.03 -4.03 -19.76
C ALA A 463 -16.88 -3.63 -20.96
N ASP A 464 -16.74 -2.35 -21.36
CA ASP A 464 -17.41 -1.80 -22.52
C ASP A 464 -16.38 -1.55 -23.64
N LEU A 465 -16.42 -2.37 -24.70
CA LEU A 465 -15.49 -2.26 -25.83
C LEU A 465 -15.61 -0.94 -26.59
N ASP A 466 -16.74 -0.23 -26.50
CA ASP A 466 -16.88 1.11 -27.12
C ASP A 466 -15.94 2.15 -26.49
N GLN A 467 -15.42 1.88 -25.32
CA GLN A 467 -14.42 2.71 -24.62
C GLN A 467 -13.00 2.46 -25.13
N TYR A 468 -12.79 1.46 -25.97
CA TYR A 468 -11.48 1.03 -26.44
C TYR A 468 -11.31 1.25 -27.95
N LEU A 469 -10.09 1.53 -28.37
CA LEU A 469 -9.64 1.33 -29.73
C LEU A 469 -9.34 -0.16 -29.87
N VAL A 470 -10.03 -0.82 -30.80
CA VAL A 470 -9.88 -2.26 -31.01
C VAL A 470 -9.30 -2.51 -32.39
N GLU A 471 -8.40 -3.47 -32.50
CA GLU A 471 -7.80 -3.90 -33.75
C GLU A 471 -8.03 -5.40 -33.95
N PRO A 472 -8.45 -5.84 -35.13
CA PRO A 472 -8.53 -7.27 -35.44
C PRO A 472 -7.17 -7.96 -35.29
N ARG A 473 -7.16 -9.23 -34.95
CA ARG A 473 -5.93 -10.00 -34.87
C ARG A 473 -5.25 -10.07 -36.22
N HIS A 474 -3.99 -9.71 -36.27
CA HIS A 474 -3.17 -9.90 -37.47
C HIS A 474 -2.94 -11.40 -37.69
N ILE A 475 -3.41 -11.91 -38.80
CA ILE A 475 -3.08 -13.29 -39.25
C ILE A 475 -1.82 -13.15 -40.10
N PRO A 476 -0.69 -13.75 -39.71
CA PRO A 476 0.49 -13.73 -40.55
C PRO A 476 0.15 -14.31 -41.92
N VAL A 477 0.37 -13.54 -42.99
CA VAL A 477 0.26 -14.07 -44.35
C VAL A 477 1.39 -15.08 -44.51
N SER A 478 1.04 -16.36 -44.59
CA SER A 478 1.95 -17.49 -44.74
C SER A 478 2.68 -17.48 -46.07
#